data_a14c9df416f4d0bfcd62eacf3e2b4b40
#
_entry.id   a14c9df416f4d0bfcd62eacf3e2b4b40
#
_cell.length_a   1.000
_cell.length_b   1.000
_cell.length_c   1.000
_cell.angle_alpha   90.00
_cell.angle_beta   90.00
_cell.angle_gamma   90.00
#
_symmetry.space_group_name_H-M   'P 1'
#
loop_
_entity.id
_entity.type
_entity.pdbx_description
1 polymer ?
#
loop_
_entity_poly.entity_id
_entity_poly.type
_entity_poly.pdbx_seq_one_letter_code
_entity_poly.pdbx_strand_id
1 'polypeptide(L)'
;MVQDAQRKRVGRIGEGIAAQFLERKGFKILARNYRKPWGEIDIIAEKRGTVRFVEVKAVSRESLPDVSREMDYRPEEMVDVRKLRKLARTAALYMEVHKDKREYQIDVVGVILVEATRKARCRLFEQALEGNL
;
A
#
# COMPACT_ATOMS: atom_id res chain seq x y z
N MET A 1 -15.47 -7.89 -17.04
CA MET A 1 -14.25 -8.26 -17.78
C MET A 1 -13.40 -7.05 -18.10
N VAL A 2 -13.92 -6.06 -18.82
CA VAL A 2 -13.18 -4.82 -19.08
C VAL A 2 -12.84 -4.11 -17.77
N GLN A 3 -13.81 -4.08 -16.82
CA GLN A 3 -13.59 -3.48 -15.51
C GLN A 3 -12.51 -4.17 -14.70
N ASP A 4 -12.42 -5.50 -14.78
CA ASP A 4 -11.39 -6.24 -14.03
C ASP A 4 -9.99 -5.97 -14.60
N ALA A 5 -9.86 -5.94 -15.92
CA ALA A 5 -8.59 -5.62 -16.56
C ALA A 5 -8.15 -4.20 -16.21
N GLN A 6 -9.10 -3.26 -16.18
CA GLN A 6 -8.83 -1.87 -15.81
C GLN A 6 -8.41 -1.76 -14.34
N ARG A 7 -9.08 -2.48 -13.44
CA ARG A 7 -8.70 -2.49 -12.01
C ARG A 7 -7.29 -3.03 -11.81
N LYS A 8 -6.95 -4.11 -12.52
CA LYS A 8 -5.60 -4.68 -12.44
C LYS A 8 -4.55 -3.70 -12.97
N ARG A 9 -4.85 -3.00 -14.06
CA ARG A 9 -3.96 -2.00 -14.62
C ARG A 9 -3.75 -0.83 -13.65
N VAL A 10 -4.85 -0.31 -13.09
CA VAL A 10 -4.80 0.77 -12.09
C VAL A 10 -3.99 0.32 -10.88
N GLY A 11 -4.20 -0.91 -10.43
CA GLY A 11 -3.44 -1.48 -9.32
C GLY A 11 -1.94 -1.53 -9.58
N ARG A 12 -1.53 -2.00 -10.77
CA ARG A 12 -0.10 -2.06 -11.12
C ARG A 12 0.53 -0.68 -11.20
N ILE A 13 -0.16 0.26 -11.84
CA ILE A 13 0.32 1.64 -11.95
C ILE A 13 0.41 2.25 -10.55
N GLY A 14 -0.61 2.05 -9.74
CA GLY A 14 -0.67 2.57 -8.37
C GLY A 14 0.47 2.04 -7.50
N GLU A 15 0.80 0.75 -7.60
CA GLU A 15 1.93 0.18 -6.86
C GLU A 15 3.25 0.83 -7.24
N GLY A 16 3.48 1.05 -8.54
CA GLY A 16 4.68 1.73 -9.01
C GLY A 16 4.79 3.15 -8.47
N ILE A 17 3.68 3.87 -8.49
CA ILE A 17 3.62 5.24 -7.97
C ILE A 17 3.83 5.24 -6.45
N ALA A 18 3.19 4.30 -5.74
CA ALA A 18 3.35 4.17 -4.29
C ALA A 18 4.81 3.91 -3.92
N ALA A 19 5.50 3.03 -4.66
CA ALA A 19 6.91 2.74 -4.42
C ALA A 19 7.76 4.00 -4.57
N GLN A 20 7.56 4.77 -5.64
CA GLN A 20 8.29 6.03 -5.86
C GLN A 20 8.00 7.05 -4.76
N PHE A 21 6.72 7.15 -4.36
CA PHE A 21 6.30 8.03 -3.28
C PHE A 21 7.01 7.68 -1.97
N LEU A 22 7.07 6.40 -1.63
CA LEU A 22 7.75 5.94 -0.42
C LEU A 22 9.26 6.22 -0.48
N GLU A 23 9.89 5.99 -1.64
CA GLU A 23 11.31 6.29 -1.80
C GLU A 23 11.60 7.77 -1.58
N ARG A 24 10.76 8.67 -2.10
CA ARG A 24 10.92 10.10 -1.86
C ARG A 24 10.77 10.46 -0.38
N LYS A 25 10.03 9.68 0.37
CA LYS A 25 9.88 9.87 1.82
C LYS A 25 10.97 9.21 2.65
N GLY A 26 11.98 8.65 1.99
CA GLY A 26 13.12 8.05 2.68
C GLY A 26 12.97 6.56 2.99
N PHE A 27 11.96 5.90 2.45
CA PHE A 27 11.83 4.46 2.57
C PHE A 27 12.77 3.78 1.59
N LYS A 28 13.38 2.68 2.02
CA LYS A 28 14.12 1.79 1.13
C LYS A 28 13.20 0.63 0.74
N ILE A 29 12.96 0.46 -0.55
CA ILE A 29 12.13 -0.64 -1.03
C ILE A 29 12.95 -1.92 -1.03
N LEU A 30 12.49 -2.92 -0.30
CA LEU A 30 13.15 -4.23 -0.21
C LEU A 30 12.60 -5.21 -1.23
N ALA A 31 11.29 -5.19 -1.47
CA ALA A 31 10.64 -6.08 -2.42
C ALA A 31 9.30 -5.51 -2.85
N ARG A 32 8.84 -5.94 -4.02
CA ARG A 32 7.52 -5.61 -4.55
C ARG A 32 6.85 -6.89 -5.00
N ASN A 33 5.52 -6.93 -4.91
CA ASN A 33 4.73 -8.07 -5.37
C ASN A 33 5.23 -9.40 -4.77
N TYR A 34 5.42 -9.39 -3.45
CA TYR A 34 5.79 -10.60 -2.73
C TYR A 34 4.58 -11.54 -2.70
N ARG A 35 4.75 -12.73 -3.28
CA ARG A 35 3.66 -13.69 -3.41
C ARG A 35 4.08 -15.06 -2.93
N LYS A 36 3.28 -15.62 -2.03
CA LYS A 36 3.43 -16.97 -1.50
C LYS A 36 2.06 -17.63 -1.47
N PRO A 37 1.99 -18.98 -1.40
CA PRO A 37 0.69 -19.63 -1.30
C PRO A 37 -0.17 -19.15 -0.14
N TRP A 38 0.45 -18.66 0.93
CA TRP A 38 -0.24 -18.21 2.13
C TRP A 38 -0.53 -16.71 2.18
N GLY A 39 -0.12 -15.94 1.17
CA GLY A 39 -0.45 -14.53 1.15
C GLY A 39 0.42 -13.69 0.22
N GLU A 40 0.01 -12.44 0.05
CA GLU A 40 0.64 -11.47 -0.82
C GLU A 40 0.94 -10.18 -0.06
N ILE A 41 2.02 -9.50 -0.46
CA ILE A 41 2.37 -8.18 0.07
C ILE A 41 2.77 -7.31 -1.12
N ASP A 42 2.11 -6.16 -1.24
CA ASP A 42 2.36 -5.27 -2.38
C ASP A 42 3.77 -4.69 -2.36
N ILE A 43 4.18 -4.14 -1.22
CA ILE A 43 5.50 -3.54 -1.05
C ILE A 43 6.03 -3.91 0.32
N ILE A 44 7.31 -4.31 0.37
CA ILE A 44 8.06 -4.48 1.61
C ILE A 44 9.16 -3.44 1.58
N ALA A 45 9.24 -2.64 2.63
CA ALA A 45 10.19 -1.53 2.71
C ALA A 45 10.77 -1.44 4.11
N GLU A 46 11.78 -0.60 4.26
CA GLU A 46 12.31 -0.29 5.59
C GLU A 46 12.50 1.21 5.73
N LYS A 47 12.33 1.68 6.94
CA LYS A 47 12.60 3.08 7.30
C LYS A 47 12.96 3.15 8.78
N ARG A 48 14.08 3.80 9.06
CA ARG A 48 14.57 3.99 10.44
C ARG A 48 14.64 2.68 11.24
N GLY A 49 15.08 1.61 10.58
CA GLY A 49 15.24 0.33 11.23
C GLY A 49 13.99 -0.49 11.43
N THR A 50 12.84 -0.01 10.97
CA THR A 50 11.56 -0.72 11.05
C THR A 50 11.19 -1.26 9.67
N VAL A 51 10.75 -2.52 9.62
CA VAL A 51 10.26 -3.13 8.38
C VAL A 51 8.80 -2.73 8.17
N ARG A 52 8.47 -2.29 6.97
CA ARG A 52 7.14 -1.82 6.60
C ARG A 52 6.52 -2.74 5.57
N PHE A 53 5.36 -3.30 5.91
CA PHE A 53 4.59 -4.13 4.98
C PHE A 53 3.43 -3.29 4.50
N VAL A 54 3.44 -2.92 3.22
CA VAL A 54 2.58 -1.88 2.69
C VAL A 54 1.54 -2.47 1.76
N GLU A 55 0.29 -2.21 2.06
CA GLU A 55 -0.84 -2.48 1.18
C GLU A 55 -1.11 -1.22 0.36
N VAL A 56 -1.24 -1.37 -0.95
CA VAL A 56 -1.53 -0.25 -1.84
C VAL A 56 -2.98 -0.34 -2.31
N LYS A 57 -3.73 0.73 -2.11
CA LYS A 57 -5.07 0.87 -2.66
C LYS A 57 -5.06 2.01 -3.67
N ALA A 58 -5.28 1.66 -4.93
CA ALA A 58 -5.28 2.65 -6.02
C ALA A 58 -6.66 2.74 -6.64
N VAL A 59 -7.07 3.95 -6.97
CA VAL A 59 -8.32 4.24 -7.67
C VAL A 59 -8.04 5.23 -8.78
N SER A 60 -8.85 5.18 -9.84
CA SER A 60 -8.79 6.14 -10.94
C SER A 60 -9.97 7.10 -10.83
N ARG A 61 -9.71 8.38 -11.05
CA ARG A 61 -10.72 9.44 -11.01
C ARG A 61 -10.51 10.39 -12.19
N GLU A 62 -11.56 11.14 -12.54
CA GLU A 62 -11.47 12.14 -13.63
C GLU A 62 -10.65 13.36 -13.22
N SER A 63 -10.68 13.70 -11.93
CA SER A 63 -9.92 14.82 -11.38
C SER A 63 -9.52 14.49 -9.95
N LEU A 64 -8.46 15.19 -9.48
CA LEU A 64 -8.07 15.08 -8.07
C LEU A 64 -9.12 15.77 -7.21
N PRO A 65 -9.45 15.20 -6.04
CA PRO A 65 -10.36 15.85 -5.10
C PRO A 65 -9.81 17.22 -4.68
N ASP A 66 -10.72 18.17 -4.46
CA ASP A 66 -10.34 19.46 -3.87
C ASP A 66 -9.74 19.20 -2.48
N VAL A 67 -8.73 19.98 -2.12
CA VAL A 67 -8.07 19.85 -0.82
C VAL A 67 -9.08 19.95 0.32
N SER A 68 -10.10 20.80 0.17
CA SER A 68 -11.16 20.93 1.17
C SER A 68 -12.05 19.69 1.27
N ARG A 69 -12.04 18.83 0.24
CA ARG A 69 -12.83 17.60 0.18
C ARG A 69 -12.00 16.34 0.30
N GLU A 70 -10.71 16.46 0.57
CA GLU A 70 -9.85 15.29 0.77
C GLU A 70 -10.35 14.40 1.90
N MET A 71 -11.03 14.99 2.86
CA MET A 71 -11.62 14.25 3.98
C MET A 71 -12.72 13.29 3.51
N ASP A 72 -13.35 13.57 2.36
CA ASP A 72 -14.47 12.79 1.87
C ASP A 72 -14.06 11.55 1.07
N TYR A 73 -12.77 11.47 0.70
CA TYR A 73 -12.31 10.36 -0.11
C TYR A 73 -10.88 9.96 0.25
N ARG A 74 -10.77 8.82 0.90
CA ARG A 74 -9.49 8.25 1.35
C ARG A 74 -9.41 6.81 0.86
N PRO A 75 -8.68 6.55 -0.24
CA PRO A 75 -8.54 5.18 -0.75
C PRO A 75 -8.00 4.21 0.30
N GLU A 76 -7.12 4.68 1.19
CA GLU A 76 -6.56 3.88 2.26
C GLU A 76 -7.62 3.37 3.25
N GLU A 77 -8.74 4.08 3.39
CA GLU A 77 -9.84 3.66 4.26
C GLU A 77 -10.71 2.59 3.62
N MET A 78 -10.56 2.35 2.31
CA MET A 78 -11.31 1.32 1.60
C MET A 78 -10.66 -0.06 1.73
N VAL A 79 -9.53 -0.17 2.42
CA VAL A 79 -8.87 -1.45 2.63
C VAL A 79 -9.59 -2.20 3.74
N ASP A 80 -10.02 -3.43 3.42
CA ASP A 80 -10.75 -4.28 4.36
C ASP A 80 -9.83 -4.70 5.52
N VAL A 81 -10.33 -4.59 6.74
CA VAL A 81 -9.61 -5.01 7.95
C VAL A 81 -9.20 -6.48 7.88
N ARG A 82 -10.05 -7.34 7.30
CA ARG A 82 -9.71 -8.76 7.13
C ARG A 82 -8.52 -8.94 6.22
N LYS A 83 -8.42 -8.12 5.18
CA LYS A 83 -7.27 -8.14 4.27
C LYS A 83 -6.00 -7.70 5.00
N LEU A 84 -6.09 -6.67 5.83
CA LEU A 84 -4.96 -6.19 6.64
C LEU A 84 -4.51 -7.24 7.66
N ARG A 85 -5.45 -7.95 8.29
CA ARG A 85 -5.12 -9.02 9.22
C ARG A 85 -4.42 -10.19 8.51
N LYS A 86 -4.86 -10.51 7.30
CA LYS A 86 -4.20 -11.53 6.50
C LYS A 86 -2.79 -11.08 6.11
N LEU A 87 -2.63 -9.81 5.76
CA LEU A 87 -1.33 -9.22 5.47
C LEU A 87 -0.42 -9.30 6.70
N ALA A 88 -0.97 -9.02 7.90
CA ALA A 88 -0.21 -9.10 9.14
C ALA A 88 0.32 -10.51 9.39
N ARG A 89 -0.48 -11.54 9.11
CA ARG A 89 -0.03 -12.93 9.23
C ARG A 89 1.08 -13.25 8.23
N THR A 90 0.94 -12.78 7.00
CA THR A 90 1.97 -12.97 5.98
C THR A 90 3.26 -12.24 6.37
N ALA A 91 3.14 -11.05 6.93
CA ALA A 91 4.27 -10.26 7.42
C ALA A 91 5.01 -11.00 8.54
N ALA A 92 4.28 -11.54 9.51
CA ALA A 92 4.88 -12.30 10.61
C ALA A 92 5.67 -13.50 10.08
N LEU A 93 5.11 -14.22 9.11
CA LEU A 93 5.80 -15.35 8.47
C LEU A 93 7.06 -14.88 7.72
N TYR A 94 6.98 -13.76 7.03
CA TYR A 94 8.14 -13.18 6.36
C TYR A 94 9.28 -12.92 7.34
N MET A 95 8.97 -12.24 8.45
CA MET A 95 9.96 -11.92 9.46
C MET A 95 10.58 -13.19 10.06
N GLU A 96 9.76 -14.21 10.30
CA GLU A 96 10.24 -15.48 10.84
C GLU A 96 11.14 -16.21 9.86
N VAL A 97 10.73 -16.33 8.60
CA VAL A 97 11.50 -17.01 7.55
C VAL A 97 12.87 -16.34 7.34
N HIS A 98 12.89 -15.02 7.37
CA HIS A 98 14.11 -14.25 7.19
C HIS A 98 14.92 -14.07 8.49
N LYS A 99 14.43 -14.63 9.59
CA LYS A 99 15.06 -14.50 10.92
C LYS A 99 15.32 -13.03 11.26
N ASP A 100 14.42 -12.17 10.83
CA ASP A 100 14.53 -10.73 11.06
C ASP A 100 13.81 -10.40 12.37
N LYS A 101 14.56 -9.89 13.34
CA LYS A 101 14.02 -9.60 14.68
C LYS A 101 13.72 -8.12 14.89
N ARG A 102 13.82 -7.32 13.83
CA ARG A 102 13.46 -5.90 13.92
C ARG A 102 11.95 -5.74 14.15
N GLU A 103 11.57 -4.59 14.63
CA GLU A 103 10.17 -4.23 14.67
C GLU A 103 9.63 -4.09 13.26
N TYR A 104 8.35 -4.37 13.10
CA TYR A 104 7.66 -4.20 11.82
C TYR A 104 6.26 -3.68 12.04
N GLN A 105 5.69 -3.13 11.00
CA GLN A 105 4.33 -2.59 11.03
C GLN A 105 3.67 -2.74 9.68
N ILE A 106 2.34 -2.61 9.70
CA ILE A 106 1.51 -2.65 8.50
C ILE A 106 1.12 -1.22 8.16
N ASP A 107 1.45 -0.79 6.96
CA ASP A 107 1.09 0.54 6.45
C ASP A 107 0.19 0.39 5.22
N VAL A 108 -0.55 1.44 4.92
CA VAL A 108 -1.38 1.51 3.71
C VAL A 108 -1.00 2.78 2.95
N VAL A 109 -0.87 2.66 1.64
CA VAL A 109 -0.74 3.81 0.76
C VAL A 109 -1.98 3.87 -0.13
N GLY A 110 -2.70 4.99 -0.05
CA GLY A 110 -3.78 5.28 -0.96
C GLY A 110 -3.25 6.09 -2.15
N VAL A 111 -3.65 5.71 -3.35
CA VAL A 111 -3.24 6.39 -4.58
C VAL A 111 -4.49 6.77 -5.38
N ILE A 112 -4.59 8.02 -5.74
CA ILE A 112 -5.62 8.51 -6.66
C ILE A 112 -4.93 8.84 -7.97
N LEU A 113 -5.36 8.18 -9.05
CA LEU A 113 -4.81 8.39 -10.39
C LEU A 113 -5.76 9.25 -11.22
N VAL A 114 -5.21 10.24 -11.92
CA VAL A 114 -5.91 10.96 -12.98
C VAL A 114 -5.14 10.69 -14.27
N GLU A 115 -5.54 9.63 -14.96
CA GLU A 115 -4.77 9.10 -16.09
C GLU A 115 -4.68 10.09 -17.25
N ALA A 116 -5.77 10.82 -17.53
CA ALA A 116 -5.80 11.77 -18.64
C ALA A 116 -4.73 12.85 -18.53
N THR A 117 -4.38 13.27 -17.32
CA THR A 117 -3.38 14.32 -17.09
C THR A 117 -2.08 13.76 -16.52
N ARG A 118 -2.00 12.45 -16.32
CA ARG A 118 -0.86 11.76 -15.71
C ARG A 118 -0.49 12.33 -14.35
N LYS A 119 -1.52 12.66 -13.56
CA LYS A 119 -1.35 13.13 -12.19
C LYS A 119 -1.74 12.05 -11.21
N ALA A 120 -1.11 12.06 -10.06
CA ALA A 120 -1.45 11.15 -8.98
C ALA A 120 -1.26 11.85 -7.64
N ARG A 121 -2.04 11.41 -6.65
CA ARG A 121 -1.90 11.85 -5.27
C ARG A 121 -1.79 10.63 -4.39
N CYS A 122 -0.79 10.63 -3.50
CA CYS A 122 -0.56 9.54 -2.57
C CYS A 122 -0.74 10.00 -1.14
N ARG A 123 -1.25 9.10 -0.29
CA ARG A 123 -1.33 9.32 1.15
C ARG A 123 -0.80 8.08 1.85
N LEU A 124 0.04 8.30 2.85
CA LEU A 124 0.56 7.22 3.69
C LEU A 124 -0.22 7.18 4.99
N PHE A 125 -0.74 6.01 5.32
CA PHE A 125 -1.42 5.73 6.57
C PHE A 125 -0.59 4.68 7.31
N GLU A 126 0.13 5.12 8.33
CA GLU A 126 1.04 4.25 9.08
C GLU A 126 0.32 3.50 10.18
N GLN A 127 0.83 2.29 10.49
CA GLN A 127 0.32 1.45 11.57
C GLN A 127 -1.19 1.21 11.46
N ALA A 128 -1.61 0.75 10.29
CA ALA A 128 -3.03 0.60 9.95
C ALA A 128 -3.78 -0.39 10.85
N LEU A 129 -3.08 -1.28 11.55
CA LEU A 129 -3.69 -2.25 12.47
C LEU A 129 -3.37 -1.97 13.93
N GLU A 130 -2.72 -0.85 14.24
CA GLU A 130 -2.39 -0.53 15.63
C GLU A 130 -3.67 -0.45 16.46
N GLY A 131 -3.66 -1.13 17.61
CA GLY A 131 -4.80 -1.15 18.51
C GLY A 131 -5.94 -2.08 18.14
N ASN A 132 -5.85 -2.79 17.02
CA ASN A 132 -6.89 -3.68 16.52
C ASN A 132 -6.52 -5.17 16.60
N LEU A 133 -5.44 -5.47 17.26
CA LEU A 133 -4.98 -6.85 17.40
C LEU A 133 -5.35 -7.47 18.74
#